data_5b2ff500f3bf1cf8ccc47759e2d6d41d
#
_entry.id   5b2ff500f3bf1cf8ccc47759e2d6d41d
#
_cell.length_a   1.000
_cell.length_b   1.000
_cell.length_c   1.000
_cell.angle_alpha   90.00
_cell.angle_beta   90.00
_cell.angle_gamma   90.00
#
_symmetry.space_group_name_H-M   'P 1'
#
loop_
_entity.id
_entity.type
_entity.pdbx_description
1 polymer ?
#
loop_
_entity_poly.entity_id
_entity_poly.type
_entity_poly.pdbx_seq_one_letter_code
_entity_poly.pdbx_strand_id
1 'polypeptide(L)'
;MRSPFFAAAFATASAAATLDWAAAYEKANASLAKLSQNDKISIVTGVGWNKGPCVGNTAPVSSINYPQFCLQDGPLGIRFGSGNNAFVPGIQVASTWDRALMRERGQFMAEETKGCGIHVLLGPVAGPLGKNPAGGRNWEGFGADPYLQGIAMAETIEGMQSVGVQANAKHYLLNEQELNRETISSNIDDRTLHELYLWPFADAVHANVASVMCSYNKINGTWACEHPYALNTLLKKELGFQGYVM
;
A
#
# COMPACT_ATOMS: atom_id res chain seq x y z
N MET A 1 -0.43 15.10 -53.70
CA MET A 1 -0.55 14.23 -52.51
C MET A 1 0.30 14.83 -51.40
N ARG A 2 -0.31 15.40 -50.37
CA ARG A 2 0.39 15.99 -49.22
C ARG A 2 0.28 15.01 -48.08
N SER A 3 1.42 14.52 -47.62
CA SER A 3 1.53 13.63 -46.45
C SER A 3 1.26 14.42 -45.17
N PRO A 4 0.41 13.96 -44.23
CA PRO A 4 0.26 14.62 -42.94
C PRO A 4 1.43 14.21 -42.04
N PHE A 5 2.17 15.20 -41.55
CA PHE A 5 3.13 15.04 -40.46
C PHE A 5 2.34 14.73 -39.17
N PHE A 6 2.52 13.52 -38.63
CA PHE A 6 2.13 13.23 -37.27
C PHE A 6 3.14 13.89 -36.33
N ALA A 7 2.74 14.94 -35.66
CA ALA A 7 3.50 15.46 -34.53
C ALA A 7 3.31 14.51 -33.32
N ALA A 8 4.34 13.78 -32.99
CA ALA A 8 4.38 13.01 -31.74
C ALA A 8 4.46 14.01 -30.57
N ALA A 9 3.39 14.15 -29.83
CA ALA A 9 3.42 14.86 -28.57
C ALA A 9 4.18 14.00 -27.56
N PHE A 10 5.42 14.37 -27.26
CA PHE A 10 6.14 13.82 -26.10
C PHE A 10 5.45 14.35 -24.85
N ALA A 11 4.67 13.50 -24.19
CA ALA A 11 4.23 13.76 -22.84
C ALA A 11 5.47 13.83 -21.93
N THR A 12 5.77 15.02 -21.44
CA THR A 12 6.76 15.20 -20.37
C THR A 12 6.22 14.47 -19.15
N ALA A 13 6.84 13.36 -18.79
CA ALA A 13 6.56 12.70 -17.52
C ALA A 13 6.82 13.73 -16.41
N SER A 14 5.77 14.20 -15.76
CA SER A 14 5.88 14.99 -14.55
C SER A 14 6.58 14.11 -13.53
N ALA A 15 7.74 14.51 -13.05
CA ALA A 15 8.40 13.85 -11.95
C ALA A 15 7.41 13.81 -10.78
N ALA A 16 7.04 12.63 -10.33
CA ALA A 16 6.19 12.47 -9.15
C ALA A 16 6.83 13.26 -8.00
N ALA A 17 6.06 14.13 -7.36
CA ALA A 17 6.54 14.85 -6.19
C ALA A 17 6.85 13.79 -5.12
N THR A 18 8.15 13.58 -4.85
CA THR A 18 8.57 12.70 -3.77
C THR A 18 8.01 13.24 -2.46
N LEU A 19 7.40 12.35 -1.65
CA LEU A 19 6.94 12.72 -0.32
C LEU A 19 8.13 13.29 0.48
N ASP A 20 8.01 14.56 0.86
CA ASP A 20 8.96 15.18 1.77
C ASP A 20 8.56 14.85 3.21
N TRP A 21 9.15 13.81 3.76
CA TRP A 21 8.86 13.34 5.11
C TRP A 21 9.22 14.38 6.17
N ALA A 22 10.27 15.18 5.99
CA ALA A 22 10.62 16.22 6.94
C ALA A 22 9.54 17.29 7.03
N ALA A 23 9.09 17.81 5.89
CA ALA A 23 7.97 18.76 5.82
C ALA A 23 6.65 18.16 6.32
N ALA A 24 6.40 16.87 6.07
CA ALA A 24 5.22 16.17 6.58
C ALA A 24 5.24 16.06 8.11
N TYR A 25 6.38 15.70 8.70
CA TYR A 25 6.55 15.64 10.15
C TYR A 25 6.44 17.02 10.83
N GLU A 26 6.95 18.08 10.22
CA GLU A 26 6.76 19.44 10.73
C GLU A 26 5.26 19.81 10.81
N LYS A 27 4.50 19.56 9.75
CA LYS A 27 3.05 19.79 9.73
C LYS A 27 2.31 18.92 10.76
N ALA A 28 2.70 17.65 10.87
CA ALA A 28 2.11 16.72 11.83
C ALA A 28 2.37 17.17 13.27
N ASN A 29 3.59 17.59 13.61
CA ASN A 29 3.94 18.09 14.93
C ASN A 29 3.18 19.37 15.28
N ALA A 30 3.03 20.31 14.34
CA ALA A 30 2.25 21.53 14.52
C ALA A 30 0.74 21.23 14.77
N SER A 31 0.22 20.19 14.12
CA SER A 31 -1.14 19.72 14.33
C SER A 31 -1.29 18.98 15.67
N LEU A 32 -0.35 18.10 15.98
CA LEU A 32 -0.34 17.29 17.22
C LEU A 32 -0.37 18.14 18.48
N ALA A 33 0.27 19.32 18.47
CA ALA A 33 0.26 20.26 19.58
C ALA A 33 -1.14 20.84 19.88
N LYS A 34 -2.07 20.78 18.94
CA LYS A 34 -3.45 21.29 19.08
C LYS A 34 -4.46 20.19 19.42
N LEU A 35 -4.07 18.93 19.40
CA LEU A 35 -4.96 17.80 19.61
C LEU A 35 -5.13 17.47 21.09
N SER A 36 -6.38 17.26 21.51
CA SER A 36 -6.69 16.63 22.80
C SER A 36 -6.27 15.15 22.79
N GLN A 37 -6.22 14.54 23.97
CA GLN A 37 -5.94 13.10 24.08
C GLN A 37 -7.01 12.27 23.35
N ASN A 38 -8.29 12.67 23.42
CA ASN A 38 -9.37 11.97 22.73
C ASN A 38 -9.25 12.09 21.20
N ASP A 39 -8.85 13.24 20.67
CA ASP A 39 -8.60 13.40 19.23
C ASP A 39 -7.49 12.46 18.76
N LYS A 40 -6.39 12.36 19.51
CA LYS A 40 -5.27 11.46 19.21
C LYS A 40 -5.72 9.99 19.17
N ILE A 41 -6.48 9.57 20.19
CA ILE A 41 -7.04 8.23 20.26
C ILE A 41 -7.97 7.98 19.07
N SER A 42 -8.86 8.91 18.76
CA SER A 42 -9.83 8.82 17.67
C SER A 42 -9.15 8.63 16.29
N ILE A 43 -8.06 9.37 16.05
CA ILE A 43 -7.32 9.24 14.78
C ILE A 43 -6.68 7.85 14.64
N VAL A 44 -6.06 7.32 15.70
CA VAL A 44 -5.34 6.03 15.61
C VAL A 44 -6.25 4.81 15.72
N THR A 45 -7.43 4.92 16.31
CA THR A 45 -8.37 3.80 16.43
C THR A 45 -9.38 3.74 15.28
N GLY A 46 -9.62 4.87 14.63
CA GLY A 46 -10.69 4.99 13.63
C GLY A 46 -12.09 4.80 14.23
N VAL A 47 -13.06 4.61 13.36
CA VAL A 47 -14.49 4.46 13.76
C VAL A 47 -15.00 3.03 13.67
N GLY A 48 -14.13 2.08 13.35
CA GLY A 48 -14.44 0.66 13.18
C GLY A 48 -14.69 0.24 11.74
N TRP A 49 -14.64 -1.08 11.52
CA TRP A 49 -14.81 -1.70 10.21
C TRP A 49 -16.15 -1.35 9.58
N ASN A 50 -16.10 -0.82 8.36
CA ASN A 50 -17.28 -0.48 7.55
C ASN A 50 -18.34 0.39 8.27
N LYS A 51 -17.88 1.27 9.17
CA LYS A 51 -18.72 2.21 9.93
C LYS A 51 -18.78 3.62 9.32
N GLY A 52 -18.43 3.75 8.04
CA GLY A 52 -18.44 4.99 7.26
C GLY A 52 -18.59 4.69 5.78
N PRO A 53 -18.29 5.66 4.91
CA PRO A 53 -18.37 5.47 3.45
C PRO A 53 -17.36 4.47 2.90
N CYS A 54 -16.29 4.19 3.65
CA CYS A 54 -15.21 3.28 3.26
C CYS A 54 -15.07 2.12 4.25
N VAL A 55 -14.29 1.09 3.88
CA VAL A 55 -14.03 -0.06 4.78
C VAL A 55 -13.30 0.37 6.04
N GLY A 56 -12.39 1.35 5.95
CA GLY A 56 -11.72 1.99 7.06
C GLY A 56 -11.98 3.51 7.04
N ASN A 57 -12.28 4.08 8.19
CA ASN A 57 -12.49 5.52 8.31
C ASN A 57 -11.95 6.02 9.65
N THR A 58 -11.38 7.24 9.64
CA THR A 58 -11.15 7.98 10.88
C THR A 58 -12.32 8.91 11.16
N ALA A 59 -12.46 9.37 12.40
CA ALA A 59 -13.36 10.49 12.67
C ALA A 59 -12.71 11.81 12.21
N PRO A 60 -13.50 12.82 11.82
CA PRO A 60 -12.98 14.16 11.55
C PRO A 60 -12.57 14.85 12.86
N VAL A 61 -11.55 15.73 12.79
CA VAL A 61 -11.09 16.53 13.93
C VAL A 61 -11.09 18.00 13.54
N SER A 62 -12.10 18.73 13.98
CA SER A 62 -12.36 20.12 13.57
C SER A 62 -11.29 21.10 14.04
N SER A 63 -10.65 20.85 15.20
CA SER A 63 -9.61 21.72 15.76
C SER A 63 -8.39 21.93 14.88
N ILE A 64 -8.16 21.01 13.95
CA ILE A 64 -7.04 21.04 12.99
C ILE A 64 -7.50 20.94 11.53
N ASN A 65 -8.79 21.07 11.28
CA ASN A 65 -9.40 20.85 9.95
C ASN A 65 -9.05 19.50 9.33
N TYR A 66 -8.89 18.46 10.17
CA TYR A 66 -8.63 17.09 9.70
C TYR A 66 -9.96 16.48 9.24
N PRO A 67 -10.06 16.11 7.93
CA PRO A 67 -11.28 15.50 7.41
C PRO A 67 -11.42 14.05 7.89
N GLN A 68 -12.60 13.48 7.70
CA GLN A 68 -12.76 12.03 7.80
C GLN A 68 -11.85 11.36 6.75
N PHE A 69 -10.88 10.59 7.21
CA PHE A 69 -9.97 9.89 6.32
C PHE A 69 -10.63 8.59 5.85
N CYS A 70 -10.68 8.39 4.55
CA CYS A 70 -11.31 7.25 3.91
C CYS A 70 -10.24 6.32 3.36
N LEU A 71 -10.25 5.08 3.84
CA LEU A 71 -9.36 4.00 3.44
C LEU A 71 -10.20 2.92 2.77
N GLN A 72 -9.94 2.63 1.50
CA GLN A 72 -10.76 1.70 0.75
C GLN A 72 -9.97 0.53 0.19
N ASP A 73 -10.55 -0.64 0.28
CA ASP A 73 -9.96 -1.85 -0.26
C ASP A 73 -9.97 -1.82 -1.78
N GLY A 74 -8.87 -2.31 -2.34
CA GLY A 74 -8.78 -2.29 -3.77
C GLY A 74 -7.45 -2.57 -4.44
N PRO A 75 -6.85 -3.78 -4.34
CA PRO A 75 -5.70 -4.12 -5.19
C PRO A 75 -6.08 -4.25 -6.67
N LEU A 76 -7.37 -4.29 -6.99
CA LEU A 76 -7.93 -4.34 -8.36
C LEU A 76 -8.77 -3.10 -8.70
N GLY A 77 -8.74 -2.05 -7.90
CA GLY A 77 -9.66 -0.93 -7.98
C GLY A 77 -10.59 -0.87 -6.77
N ILE A 78 -11.55 0.03 -6.79
CA ILE A 78 -12.42 0.33 -5.64
C ILE A 78 -13.35 -0.84 -5.35
N ARG A 79 -13.28 -1.40 -4.16
CA ARG A 79 -14.19 -2.42 -3.67
C ARG A 79 -15.45 -1.78 -3.08
N PHE A 80 -16.59 -2.42 -3.24
CA PHE A 80 -17.91 -1.94 -2.81
C PHE A 80 -18.40 -0.64 -3.48
N GLY A 81 -17.74 -0.21 -4.56
CA GLY A 81 -18.20 0.87 -5.42
C GLY A 81 -19.15 0.39 -6.52
N SER A 82 -19.81 1.32 -7.17
CA SER A 82 -20.57 1.09 -8.39
C SER A 82 -20.10 2.04 -9.50
N GLY A 83 -20.04 1.56 -10.74
CA GLY A 83 -19.57 2.36 -11.87
C GLY A 83 -18.04 2.56 -11.93
N ASN A 84 -17.29 1.85 -11.11
CA ASN A 84 -15.83 1.82 -11.12
C ASN A 84 -15.29 0.65 -11.95
N ASN A 85 -14.06 0.77 -12.40
CA ASN A 85 -13.40 -0.26 -13.19
C ASN A 85 -12.89 -1.41 -12.30
N ALA A 86 -12.89 -2.62 -12.88
CA ALA A 86 -12.12 -3.75 -12.37
C ALA A 86 -10.82 -3.84 -13.17
N PHE A 87 -9.74 -3.43 -12.56
CA PHE A 87 -8.40 -3.50 -13.16
C PHE A 87 -7.86 -4.94 -13.12
N VAL A 88 -6.92 -5.22 -13.99
CA VAL A 88 -6.27 -6.54 -14.01
C VAL A 88 -5.55 -6.83 -12.68
N PRO A 89 -5.55 -8.10 -12.22
CA PRO A 89 -4.85 -8.45 -10.99
C PRO A 89 -3.34 -8.25 -11.07
N GLY A 90 -2.70 -8.17 -9.90
CA GLY A 90 -1.26 -7.93 -9.79
C GLY A 90 -0.44 -8.93 -10.61
N ILE A 91 -0.76 -10.22 -10.51
CA ILE A 91 -0.07 -11.28 -11.23
C ILE A 91 -0.15 -11.12 -12.76
N GLN A 92 -1.26 -10.60 -13.27
CA GLN A 92 -1.40 -10.36 -14.72
C GLN A 92 -0.56 -9.18 -15.19
N VAL A 93 -0.57 -8.06 -14.48
CA VAL A 93 0.27 -6.93 -14.88
C VAL A 93 1.76 -7.26 -14.74
N ALA A 94 2.14 -8.03 -13.73
CA ALA A 94 3.52 -8.50 -13.58
C ALA A 94 3.95 -9.40 -14.74
N SER A 95 3.04 -10.22 -15.27
CA SER A 95 3.30 -11.11 -16.42
C SER A 95 3.59 -10.37 -17.73
N THR A 96 3.36 -9.06 -17.79
CA THR A 96 3.75 -8.22 -18.93
C THR A 96 5.25 -7.94 -18.95
N TRP A 97 5.92 -8.02 -17.82
CA TRP A 97 7.33 -7.61 -17.63
C TRP A 97 7.59 -6.15 -18.02
N ASP A 98 6.53 -5.34 -18.08
CA ASP A 98 6.56 -3.93 -18.47
C ASP A 98 6.34 -3.02 -17.26
N ARG A 99 7.39 -2.33 -16.83
CA ARG A 99 7.38 -1.41 -15.70
C ARG A 99 6.44 -0.23 -15.93
N ALA A 100 6.36 0.27 -17.17
CA ALA A 100 5.49 1.40 -17.50
C ALA A 100 4.02 1.01 -17.32
N LEU A 101 3.60 -0.18 -17.78
CA LEU A 101 2.25 -0.69 -17.58
C LEU A 101 1.91 -0.91 -16.09
N MET A 102 2.88 -1.36 -15.28
CA MET A 102 2.68 -1.49 -13.83
C MET A 102 2.40 -0.12 -13.19
N ARG A 103 3.17 0.90 -13.59
CA ARG A 103 3.02 2.28 -13.10
C ARG A 103 1.71 2.91 -13.56
N GLU A 104 1.39 2.83 -14.84
CA GLU A 104 0.14 3.36 -15.41
C GLU A 104 -1.08 2.73 -14.77
N ARG A 105 -1.08 1.41 -14.55
CA ARG A 105 -2.15 0.74 -13.82
C ARG A 105 -2.34 1.34 -12.43
N GLY A 106 -1.26 1.54 -11.69
CA GLY A 106 -1.29 2.20 -10.38
C GLY A 106 -1.87 3.60 -10.44
N GLN A 107 -1.46 4.38 -11.43
CA GLN A 107 -1.95 5.74 -11.66
C GLN A 107 -3.46 5.76 -11.96
N PHE A 108 -3.94 4.96 -12.91
CA PHE A 108 -5.36 4.92 -13.28
C PHE A 108 -6.26 4.45 -12.13
N MET A 109 -5.82 3.45 -11.37
CA MET A 109 -6.52 3.03 -10.16
C MET A 109 -6.65 4.19 -9.16
N ALA A 110 -5.60 4.96 -8.99
CA ALA A 110 -5.59 6.07 -8.05
C ALA A 110 -6.36 7.30 -8.55
N GLU A 111 -6.40 7.57 -9.85
CA GLU A 111 -7.24 8.62 -10.43
C GLU A 111 -8.72 8.36 -10.15
N GLU A 112 -9.17 7.13 -10.36
CA GLU A 112 -10.54 6.72 -10.03
C GLU A 112 -10.80 6.79 -8.53
N THR A 113 -9.86 6.30 -7.72
CA THR A 113 -9.90 6.34 -6.25
C THR A 113 -10.05 7.77 -5.73
N LYS A 114 -9.26 8.70 -6.25
CA LYS A 114 -9.33 10.12 -5.93
C LYS A 114 -10.66 10.74 -6.36
N GLY A 115 -11.15 10.39 -7.55
CA GLY A 115 -12.46 10.82 -8.05
C GLY A 115 -13.62 10.41 -7.14
N CYS A 116 -13.48 9.30 -6.43
CA CYS A 116 -14.44 8.80 -5.43
C CYS A 116 -14.24 9.38 -4.02
N GLY A 117 -13.30 10.32 -3.82
CA GLY A 117 -13.04 10.93 -2.51
C GLY A 117 -12.32 10.03 -1.51
N ILE A 118 -11.64 8.99 -1.99
CA ILE A 118 -10.89 8.04 -1.17
C ILE A 118 -9.45 8.55 -1.03
N HIS A 119 -8.90 8.50 0.18
CA HIS A 119 -7.57 9.04 0.50
C HIS A 119 -6.47 7.99 0.45
N VAL A 120 -6.78 6.75 0.85
CA VAL A 120 -5.85 5.61 0.88
C VAL A 120 -6.45 4.45 0.13
N LEU A 121 -5.76 3.97 -0.89
CA LEU A 121 -6.08 2.70 -1.54
C LEU A 121 -5.27 1.58 -0.89
N LEU A 122 -5.95 0.55 -0.37
CA LEU A 122 -5.33 -0.56 0.33
C LEU A 122 -4.70 -1.55 -0.66
N GLY A 123 -3.55 -1.19 -1.13
CA GLY A 123 -2.71 -1.87 -2.09
C GLY A 123 -1.48 -1.02 -2.43
N PRO A 124 -0.51 -1.54 -3.15
CA PRO A 124 -0.42 -2.88 -3.76
C PRO A 124 -0.14 -4.02 -2.77
N VAL A 125 -0.21 -5.25 -3.27
CA VAL A 125 -0.04 -6.47 -2.48
C VAL A 125 1.30 -7.13 -2.83
N ALA A 126 2.15 -7.35 -1.82
CA ALA A 126 3.33 -8.19 -1.90
C ALA A 126 3.10 -9.49 -1.13
N GLY A 127 3.45 -10.60 -1.73
CA GLY A 127 3.01 -11.89 -1.21
C GLY A 127 1.47 -12.06 -1.32
N PRO A 128 0.99 -13.24 -1.18
CA PRO A 128 1.82 -14.44 -1.03
C PRO A 128 2.75 -14.62 -2.23
N LEU A 129 3.96 -15.13 -1.96
CA LEU A 129 4.92 -15.49 -3.02
C LEU A 129 4.44 -16.68 -3.87
N GLY A 130 3.29 -17.27 -3.54
CA GLY A 130 2.79 -18.44 -4.23
C GLY A 130 3.49 -19.74 -3.84
N LYS A 131 4.01 -19.81 -2.61
CA LYS A 131 4.57 -21.03 -2.02
C LYS A 131 3.65 -22.25 -2.19
N ASN A 132 2.34 -22.00 -2.06
CA ASN A 132 1.29 -22.98 -2.31
C ASN A 132 0.32 -22.43 -3.34
N PRO A 133 0.08 -23.12 -4.47
CA PRO A 133 -0.92 -22.70 -5.47
C PRO A 133 -2.33 -22.53 -4.88
N ALA A 134 -2.67 -23.30 -3.85
CA ALA A 134 -3.94 -23.20 -3.14
C ALA A 134 -3.95 -22.15 -2.01
N GLY A 135 -2.99 -21.22 -1.99
CA GLY A 135 -2.87 -20.18 -0.95
C GLY A 135 -4.07 -19.24 -0.84
N GLY A 136 -4.81 -19.03 -1.93
CA GLY A 136 -6.07 -18.30 -1.93
C GLY A 136 -5.98 -16.86 -2.44
N ARG A 137 -4.82 -16.19 -2.31
CA ARG A 137 -4.63 -14.78 -2.71
C ARG A 137 -3.40 -14.52 -3.59
N ASN A 138 -2.86 -15.57 -4.20
CA ASN A 138 -1.68 -15.46 -5.08
C ASN A 138 -1.90 -14.48 -6.25
N TRP A 139 -3.14 -14.35 -6.71
CA TRP A 139 -3.55 -13.46 -7.80
C TRP A 139 -3.42 -11.96 -7.48
N GLU A 140 -3.48 -11.57 -6.21
CA GLU A 140 -3.38 -10.16 -5.80
C GLU A 140 -1.94 -9.64 -5.89
N GLY A 141 -0.96 -10.49 -5.60
CA GLY A 141 0.47 -10.18 -5.68
C GLY A 141 1.00 -10.28 -7.10
N PHE A 142 2.30 -10.09 -7.24
CA PHE A 142 2.97 -9.98 -8.54
C PHE A 142 3.76 -11.25 -8.94
N GLY A 143 3.42 -12.41 -8.36
CA GLY A 143 4.04 -13.69 -8.67
C GLY A 143 5.01 -14.19 -7.59
N ALA A 144 5.77 -15.26 -7.92
CA ALA A 144 6.60 -15.96 -6.94
C ALA A 144 8.03 -15.40 -6.79
N ASP A 145 8.46 -14.55 -7.72
CA ASP A 145 9.79 -13.95 -7.69
C ASP A 145 9.76 -12.67 -6.82
N PRO A 146 10.53 -12.61 -5.72
CA PRO A 146 10.57 -11.46 -4.84
C PRO A 146 11.11 -10.20 -5.52
N TYR A 147 12.05 -10.33 -6.46
CA TYR A 147 12.57 -9.21 -7.23
C TYR A 147 11.49 -8.59 -8.13
N LEU A 148 10.78 -9.41 -8.91
CA LEU A 148 9.67 -8.94 -9.74
C LEU A 148 8.58 -8.31 -8.89
N GLN A 149 8.25 -8.90 -7.73
CA GLN A 149 7.31 -8.33 -6.79
C GLN A 149 7.76 -6.95 -6.29
N GLY A 150 9.03 -6.80 -5.94
CA GLY A 150 9.59 -5.53 -5.48
C GLY A 150 9.48 -4.43 -6.52
N ILE A 151 9.89 -4.71 -7.75
CA ILE A 151 9.77 -3.78 -8.88
C ILE A 151 8.31 -3.39 -9.12
N ALA A 152 7.41 -4.36 -9.18
CA ALA A 152 5.99 -4.10 -9.44
C ALA A 152 5.31 -3.33 -8.28
N MET A 153 5.72 -3.60 -7.03
CA MET A 153 5.33 -2.81 -5.86
C MET A 153 5.76 -1.35 -6.02
N ALA A 154 7.03 -1.12 -6.31
CA ALA A 154 7.60 0.22 -6.45
C ALA A 154 6.88 1.02 -7.56
N GLU A 155 6.76 0.45 -8.75
CA GLU A 155 6.09 1.10 -9.88
C GLU A 155 4.62 1.42 -9.58
N THR A 156 3.89 0.47 -8.96
CA THR A 156 2.49 0.70 -8.59
C THR A 156 2.36 1.79 -7.53
N ILE A 157 3.22 1.82 -6.52
CA ILE A 157 3.23 2.85 -5.46
C ILE A 157 3.50 4.23 -6.07
N GLU A 158 4.53 4.34 -6.90
CA GLU A 158 4.85 5.60 -7.57
C GLU A 158 3.71 6.08 -8.47
N GLY A 159 3.08 5.18 -9.23
CA GLY A 159 1.89 5.48 -10.02
C GLY A 159 0.74 6.01 -9.16
N MET A 160 0.40 5.31 -8.08
CA MET A 160 -0.70 5.71 -7.18
C MET A 160 -0.43 7.06 -6.50
N GLN A 161 0.77 7.25 -5.97
CA GLN A 161 1.12 8.45 -5.21
C GLN A 161 1.35 9.67 -6.10
N SER A 162 1.64 9.50 -7.40
CA SER A 162 1.80 10.59 -8.36
C SER A 162 0.53 11.45 -8.51
N VAL A 163 -0.64 10.88 -8.28
CA VAL A 163 -1.92 11.59 -8.35
C VAL A 163 -2.46 12.02 -6.97
N GLY A 164 -1.71 11.75 -5.91
CA GLY A 164 -2.01 12.22 -4.55
C GLY A 164 -2.90 11.28 -3.73
N VAL A 165 -3.01 10.00 -4.11
CA VAL A 165 -3.62 8.94 -3.30
C VAL A 165 -2.53 8.21 -2.55
N GLN A 166 -2.71 7.96 -1.27
CA GLN A 166 -1.75 7.18 -0.49
C GLN A 166 -1.84 5.70 -0.86
N ALA A 167 -0.70 5.11 -1.18
CA ALA A 167 -0.56 3.66 -1.31
C ALA A 167 -0.38 3.01 0.07
N ASN A 168 -0.84 1.76 0.17
CA ASN A 168 -0.71 0.96 1.37
C ASN A 168 -0.13 -0.42 1.01
N ALA A 169 1.15 -0.61 1.22
CA ALA A 169 1.82 -1.88 0.94
C ALA A 169 1.35 -2.97 1.90
N LYS A 170 0.81 -4.08 1.38
CA LYS A 170 0.22 -5.15 2.19
C LYS A 170 0.58 -6.54 1.66
N HIS A 171 0.50 -7.59 2.48
CA HIS A 171 0.29 -7.61 3.91
C HIS A 171 1.61 -7.92 4.61
N TYR A 172 2.08 -7.02 5.42
CA TYR A 172 3.36 -7.10 6.08
C TYR A 172 3.23 -7.90 7.38
N LEU A 173 3.66 -9.12 7.52
CA LEU A 173 4.54 -9.88 6.67
C LEU A 173 4.14 -11.38 6.74
N LEU A 174 4.42 -12.17 5.69
CA LEU A 174 4.27 -13.64 5.70
C LEU A 174 2.82 -14.16 5.68
N ASN A 175 1.87 -13.44 5.13
CA ASN A 175 0.50 -13.93 4.93
C ASN A 175 0.43 -14.79 3.65
N GLU A 176 0.83 -16.07 3.77
CA GLU A 176 1.01 -16.98 2.63
C GLU A 176 -0.17 -17.92 2.38
N GLN A 177 -1.14 -17.98 3.30
CA GLN A 177 -2.36 -18.78 3.14
C GLN A 177 -3.56 -18.10 3.79
N GLU A 178 -4.75 -18.35 3.22
CA GLU A 178 -6.02 -17.85 3.75
C GLU A 178 -6.61 -18.76 4.82
N LEU A 179 -6.38 -20.06 4.73
CA LEU A 179 -6.90 -21.01 5.72
C LEU A 179 -6.30 -20.71 7.10
N ASN A 180 -7.18 -20.40 8.05
CA ASN A 180 -6.82 -20.05 9.43
C ASN A 180 -5.86 -18.84 9.56
N ARG A 181 -5.90 -17.92 8.62
CA ARG A 181 -4.98 -16.77 8.53
C ARG A 181 -4.90 -15.94 9.81
N GLU A 182 -5.97 -15.91 10.61
CA GLU A 182 -6.06 -15.14 11.86
C GLU A 182 -5.55 -15.93 13.08
N THR A 183 -5.05 -17.15 12.92
CA THR A 183 -4.62 -17.99 14.05
C THR A 183 -3.26 -18.66 13.84
N ILE A 184 -2.84 -18.82 12.58
CA ILE A 184 -1.57 -19.48 12.23
C ILE A 184 -0.35 -18.67 12.63
N SER A 185 0.77 -19.37 12.79
CA SER A 185 2.10 -18.77 12.88
C SER A 185 2.92 -19.15 11.67
N SER A 186 3.36 -18.15 10.92
CA SER A 186 4.34 -18.29 9.84
C SER A 186 5.73 -18.25 10.47
N ASN A 187 6.38 -19.42 10.57
CA ASN A 187 7.71 -19.53 11.18
C ASN A 187 8.79 -19.48 10.09
N ILE A 188 9.79 -18.66 10.30
CA ILE A 188 10.81 -18.35 9.29
C ILE A 188 12.16 -18.10 9.95
N ASP A 189 13.23 -18.47 9.26
CA ASP A 189 14.59 -18.08 9.59
C ASP A 189 14.91 -16.69 9.04
N ASP A 190 15.93 -16.06 9.59
CA ASP A 190 16.30 -14.68 9.29
C ASP A 190 16.75 -14.49 7.83
N ARG A 191 17.49 -15.44 7.27
CA ARG A 191 17.98 -15.36 5.89
C ARG A 191 16.84 -15.43 4.89
N THR A 192 15.94 -16.39 5.03
CA THR A 192 14.76 -16.54 4.16
C THR A 192 13.83 -15.32 4.29
N LEU A 193 13.70 -14.79 5.51
CA LEU A 193 12.93 -13.56 5.75
C LEU A 193 13.46 -12.40 4.90
N HIS A 194 14.75 -12.12 4.95
CA HIS A 194 15.36 -10.99 4.24
C HIS A 194 15.43 -11.21 2.72
N GLU A 195 15.88 -12.40 2.29
CA GLU A 195 16.10 -12.65 0.87
C GLU A 195 14.82 -12.79 0.05
N LEU A 196 13.71 -13.22 0.66
CA LEU A 196 12.46 -13.48 -0.06
C LEU A 196 11.31 -12.56 0.38
N TYR A 197 10.94 -12.58 1.66
CA TYR A 197 9.67 -12.01 2.11
C TYR A 197 9.76 -10.52 2.45
N LEU A 198 10.90 -10.06 2.94
CA LEU A 198 11.14 -8.65 3.23
C LEU A 198 11.48 -7.85 1.97
N TRP A 199 12.09 -8.48 0.97
CA TRP A 199 12.55 -7.86 -0.27
C TRP A 199 11.52 -6.95 -0.94
N PRO A 200 10.28 -7.40 -1.26
CA PRO A 200 9.30 -6.53 -1.91
C PRO A 200 8.90 -5.31 -1.08
N PHE A 201 8.95 -5.43 0.25
CA PHE A 201 8.66 -4.31 1.14
C PHE A 201 9.83 -3.33 1.24
N ALA A 202 11.08 -3.79 1.07
CA ALA A 202 12.23 -2.91 0.95
C ALA A 202 12.07 -2.00 -0.29
N ASP A 203 11.71 -2.57 -1.44
CA ASP A 203 11.45 -1.79 -2.65
C ASP A 203 10.23 -0.84 -2.49
N ALA A 204 9.19 -1.27 -1.78
CA ALA A 204 8.06 -0.39 -1.44
C ALA A 204 8.49 0.81 -0.58
N VAL A 205 9.38 0.61 0.39
CA VAL A 205 9.94 1.68 1.22
C VAL A 205 10.82 2.61 0.38
N HIS A 206 11.67 2.07 -0.49
CA HIS A 206 12.49 2.86 -1.42
C HIS A 206 11.63 3.68 -2.39
N ALA A 207 10.46 3.16 -2.79
CA ALA A 207 9.46 3.91 -3.56
C ALA A 207 8.67 4.92 -2.71
N ASN A 208 9.07 5.12 -1.46
CA ASN A 208 8.50 6.12 -0.57
C ASN A 208 7.01 5.87 -0.24
N VAL A 209 6.63 4.62 0.01
CA VAL A 209 5.24 4.26 0.34
C VAL A 209 4.74 4.98 1.59
N ALA A 210 3.53 5.52 1.52
CA ALA A 210 2.94 6.31 2.61
C ALA A 210 2.53 5.45 3.81
N SER A 211 2.07 4.23 3.59
CA SER A 211 1.59 3.34 4.65
C SER A 211 1.85 1.87 4.35
N VAL A 212 1.85 1.07 5.42
CA VAL A 212 2.01 -0.38 5.37
C VAL A 212 0.91 -1.02 6.20
N MET A 213 0.30 -2.09 5.70
CA MET A 213 -0.68 -2.88 6.46
C MET A 213 0.00 -4.11 7.04
N CYS A 214 -0.04 -4.28 8.36
CA CYS A 214 0.42 -5.51 9.00
C CYS A 214 -0.49 -6.70 8.66
N SER A 215 0.06 -7.91 8.66
CA SER A 215 -0.66 -9.11 8.27
C SER A 215 -1.47 -9.73 9.42
N TYR A 216 -2.40 -10.63 9.10
CA TYR A 216 -3.24 -11.30 10.09
C TYR A 216 -2.50 -12.32 10.95
N ASN A 217 -1.53 -13.01 10.36
CA ASN A 217 -0.83 -14.15 10.97
C ASN A 217 0.14 -13.73 12.06
N LYS A 218 0.56 -14.72 12.84
CA LYS A 218 1.74 -14.58 13.69
C LYS A 218 3.02 -14.80 12.88
N ILE A 219 4.08 -14.15 13.30
CA ILE A 219 5.45 -14.36 12.83
C ILE A 219 6.25 -14.95 13.98
N ASN A 220 6.74 -16.17 13.82
CA ASN A 220 7.50 -16.86 14.88
C ASN A 220 6.80 -16.80 16.26
N GLY A 221 5.47 -16.98 16.27
CA GLY A 221 4.66 -17.03 17.48
C GLY A 221 4.05 -15.69 17.95
N THR A 222 4.50 -14.54 17.44
CA THR A 222 3.99 -13.21 17.81
C THR A 222 3.14 -12.63 16.68
N TRP A 223 2.00 -12.04 17.00
CA TRP A 223 1.12 -11.41 16.00
C TRP A 223 1.86 -10.34 15.21
N ALA A 224 1.73 -10.34 13.87
CA ALA A 224 2.45 -9.41 13.01
C ALA A 224 2.20 -7.94 13.37
N CYS A 225 0.97 -7.59 13.77
CA CYS A 225 0.60 -6.22 14.13
C CYS A 225 1.09 -5.75 15.50
N GLU A 226 1.66 -6.62 16.30
CA GLU A 226 2.29 -6.28 17.59
C GLU A 226 3.75 -6.70 17.68
N HIS A 227 4.33 -7.19 16.57
CA HIS A 227 5.67 -7.80 16.54
C HIS A 227 6.78 -6.73 16.57
N PRO A 228 7.50 -6.54 17.69
CA PRO A 228 8.46 -5.44 17.82
C PRO A 228 9.63 -5.54 16.82
N TYR A 229 10.13 -6.75 16.58
CA TYR A 229 11.22 -6.96 15.63
C TYR A 229 10.78 -6.63 14.20
N ALA A 230 9.63 -7.16 13.76
CA ALA A 230 9.14 -6.89 12.41
C ALA A 230 8.82 -5.40 12.18
N LEU A 231 8.10 -4.76 13.12
CA LEU A 231 7.62 -3.39 12.94
C LEU A 231 8.67 -2.32 13.23
N ASN A 232 9.47 -2.50 14.28
CA ASN A 232 10.40 -1.46 14.70
C ASN A 232 11.82 -1.71 14.20
N THR A 233 12.30 -2.96 14.26
CA THR A 233 13.67 -3.27 13.84
C THR A 233 13.76 -3.35 12.32
N LEU A 234 13.01 -4.26 11.70
CA LEU A 234 13.08 -4.43 10.25
C LEU A 234 12.47 -3.23 9.52
N LEU A 235 11.18 -2.98 9.69
CA LEU A 235 10.48 -1.99 8.87
C LEU A 235 10.99 -0.56 9.10
N LYS A 236 11.07 -0.11 10.36
CA LYS A 236 11.39 1.30 10.64
C LYS A 236 12.88 1.60 10.71
N LYS A 237 13.69 0.72 11.35
CA LYS A 237 15.13 1.01 11.52
C LYS A 237 15.96 0.54 10.35
N GLU A 238 15.76 -0.71 9.89
CA GLU A 238 16.57 -1.30 8.84
C GLU A 238 16.17 -0.76 7.48
N LEU A 239 14.87 -0.84 7.12
CA LEU A 239 14.37 -0.34 5.84
C LEU A 239 14.16 1.18 5.82
N GLY A 240 14.15 1.85 6.96
CA GLY A 240 13.99 3.30 7.05
C GLY A 240 12.59 3.81 6.79
N PHE A 241 11.55 2.99 6.96
CA PHE A 241 10.16 3.39 6.73
C PHE A 241 9.72 4.55 7.62
N GLN A 242 9.20 5.61 7.00
CA GLN A 242 8.81 6.86 7.66
C GLN A 242 7.30 7.01 7.88
N GLY A 243 6.49 6.21 7.18
CA GLY A 243 5.05 6.29 7.23
C GLY A 243 4.42 5.60 8.45
N TYR A 244 3.14 5.30 8.36
CA TYR A 244 2.41 4.64 9.44
C TYR A 244 2.01 3.20 9.07
N VAL A 245 1.85 2.38 10.11
CA VAL A 245 1.36 0.99 10.00
C VAL A 245 -0.10 0.96 10.44
N MET A 246 -0.93 0.25 9.68
CA MET A 246 -2.33 -0.01 10.03
C MET A 246 -2.58 -1.50 10.10
#